data_ac93df6b028ca42652ca020783e72569
#
_entry.id   ac93df6b028ca42652ca020783e72569
#
_cell.length_a   1.000
_cell.length_b   1.000
_cell.length_c   1.000
_cell.angle_alpha   90.00
_cell.angle_beta   90.00
_cell.angle_gamma   90.00
#
_symmetry.space_group_name_H-M   'P 1'
#
loop_
_entity.id
_entity.type
_entity.pdbx_description
1 polymer ?
#
loop_
_entity_poly.entity_id
_entity_poly.type
_entity_poly.pdbx_seq_one_letter_code
_entity_poly.pdbx_strand_id
1 'polypeptide(L)'
;MPSPSRIGIIHGALGAFAVALVVKSGQVQLWQGAAWAARAERQHFAAATVLAPRGRIVDASGTTLVESRELVRLSVAPPELKSPKTLAAALVRAGVPRAVAARASDPKRKWVAVPGRFLPADVAKIVPMRGVYAEPAAERVGVVSPSVRRLVGRLDAAGRPVDGLELALDSALRGEQGTATVVRDARGRRFESPTAPGTAARPGHTVALTINYALQDICDRALADAVSRMGADGGDIVVLDPHSGQVLALASRRPDPRTSAATAISEPYEPGSTLKPFIAAKLLELGRAREDEVVNTHNGEWVLDGRRITDSHKAPRMTLREVIMQSSNIGIVQFAARLSPREEFEALRDVGVGMPTGVPYPAEAAGTLREPARWSRTSPASIAMGYEVTVTPLQLAVAYAAIANGGELVEPALVKEIRDADGAPVFRHARRVVRRVI
;
A
#
# COMPACT_ATOMS: atom_id res chain seq x y z
N MET A 1 -23.55 39.72 -85.75
CA MET A 1 -23.09 38.55 -84.96
C MET A 1 -24.32 37.86 -84.41
N PRO A 2 -24.51 36.53 -84.61
CA PRO A 2 -25.72 35.86 -84.13
C PRO A 2 -25.64 35.81 -82.59
N SER A 3 -26.73 36.20 -81.91
CA SER A 3 -26.84 36.10 -80.45
C SER A 3 -26.76 34.64 -80.06
N PRO A 4 -25.96 34.33 -79.00
CA PRO A 4 -25.88 32.98 -78.55
C PRO A 4 -27.25 32.46 -78.13
N SER A 5 -27.66 31.30 -78.64
CA SER A 5 -28.93 30.70 -78.29
C SER A 5 -28.92 30.41 -76.76
N ARG A 6 -30.04 30.60 -76.04
CA ARG A 6 -30.18 30.32 -74.62
C ARG A 6 -29.71 28.92 -74.24
N ILE A 7 -29.89 27.98 -75.15
CA ILE A 7 -29.42 26.58 -75.03
C ILE A 7 -27.89 26.50 -75.07
N GLY A 8 -27.22 27.28 -75.98
CA GLY A 8 -25.76 27.35 -76.03
C GLY A 8 -25.11 27.87 -74.75
N ILE A 9 -25.74 28.86 -74.07
CA ILE A 9 -25.27 29.40 -72.77
C ILE A 9 -25.40 28.35 -71.73
N ILE A 10 -26.51 27.59 -71.65
CA ILE A 10 -26.71 26.51 -70.73
C ILE A 10 -25.66 25.39 -70.90
N HIS A 11 -25.45 24.95 -72.17
CA HIS A 11 -24.41 23.95 -72.42
C HIS A 11 -23.00 24.44 -72.07
N GLY A 12 -22.68 25.68 -72.33
CA GLY A 12 -21.42 26.29 -71.97
C GLY A 12 -21.21 26.32 -70.40
N ALA A 13 -22.26 26.69 -69.67
CA ALA A 13 -22.25 26.70 -68.25
C ALA A 13 -22.09 25.29 -67.62
N LEU A 14 -22.83 24.30 -68.21
CA LEU A 14 -22.68 22.90 -67.77
C LEU A 14 -21.30 22.33 -68.08
N GLY A 15 -20.73 22.67 -69.22
CA GLY A 15 -19.38 22.29 -69.63
C GLY A 15 -18.32 22.87 -68.71
N ALA A 16 -18.42 24.18 -68.38
CA ALA A 16 -17.54 24.85 -67.44
C ALA A 16 -17.66 24.25 -66.03
N PHE A 17 -18.87 23.91 -65.60
CA PHE A 17 -19.09 23.24 -64.30
C PHE A 17 -18.49 21.84 -64.26
N ALA A 18 -18.64 21.06 -65.33
CA ALA A 18 -18.03 19.73 -65.44
C ALA A 18 -16.50 19.80 -65.38
N VAL A 19 -15.88 20.76 -66.11
CA VAL A 19 -14.43 20.99 -66.05
C VAL A 19 -14.00 21.41 -64.59
N ALA A 20 -14.75 22.31 -63.96
CA ALA A 20 -14.46 22.70 -62.57
C ALA A 20 -14.55 21.53 -61.59
N LEU A 21 -15.50 20.61 -61.77
CA LEU A 21 -15.61 19.39 -60.98
C LEU A 21 -14.40 18.45 -61.18
N VAL A 22 -13.98 18.26 -62.42
CA VAL A 22 -12.80 17.40 -62.73
C VAL A 22 -11.53 18.00 -62.14
N VAL A 23 -11.32 19.32 -62.33
CA VAL A 23 -10.17 20.02 -61.73
C VAL A 23 -10.19 19.92 -60.20
N LYS A 24 -11.37 20.12 -59.60
CA LYS A 24 -11.53 20.01 -58.14
C LYS A 24 -11.30 18.59 -57.63
N SER A 25 -11.81 17.59 -58.34
CA SER A 25 -11.57 16.18 -58.05
C SER A 25 -10.08 15.82 -58.13
N GLY A 26 -9.41 16.28 -59.21
CA GLY A 26 -7.96 16.14 -59.36
C GLY A 26 -7.18 16.81 -58.19
N GLN A 27 -7.55 18.02 -57.82
CA GLN A 27 -6.96 18.72 -56.70
C GLN A 27 -7.13 17.95 -55.39
N VAL A 28 -8.31 17.43 -55.10
CA VAL A 28 -8.60 16.68 -53.89
C VAL A 28 -7.88 15.33 -53.89
N GLN A 29 -7.90 14.61 -55.03
CA GLN A 29 -7.31 13.26 -55.06
C GLN A 29 -5.79 13.27 -55.19
N LEU A 30 -5.20 14.17 -56.00
CA LEU A 30 -3.76 14.17 -56.26
C LEU A 30 -2.96 15.05 -55.30
N TRP A 31 -3.48 16.21 -54.89
CA TRP A 31 -2.76 17.13 -54.01
C TRP A 31 -3.16 17.04 -52.53
N GLN A 32 -4.45 16.87 -52.28
CA GLN A 32 -4.98 16.85 -50.90
C GLN A 32 -5.28 15.42 -50.41
N GLY A 33 -5.10 14.38 -51.24
CA GLY A 33 -5.45 12.99 -50.92
C GLY A 33 -4.81 12.51 -49.63
N ALA A 34 -3.52 12.75 -49.44
CA ALA A 34 -2.81 12.38 -48.21
C ALA A 34 -3.34 13.10 -46.95
N ALA A 35 -3.68 14.39 -47.08
CA ALA A 35 -4.23 15.18 -45.97
C ALA A 35 -5.65 14.73 -45.58
N TRP A 36 -6.47 14.39 -46.58
CA TRP A 36 -7.81 13.85 -46.35
C TRP A 36 -7.77 12.42 -45.85
N ALA A 37 -6.85 11.56 -46.32
CA ALA A 37 -6.62 10.23 -45.78
C ALA A 37 -6.21 10.30 -44.29
N ALA A 38 -5.23 11.15 -43.94
CA ALA A 38 -4.81 11.36 -42.54
C ALA A 38 -5.92 11.94 -41.66
N ARG A 39 -6.86 12.70 -42.24
CA ARG A 39 -8.01 13.24 -41.50
C ARG A 39 -9.08 12.17 -41.28
N ALA A 40 -9.31 11.31 -42.30
CA ALA A 40 -10.20 10.15 -42.20
C ALA A 40 -9.65 9.13 -41.18
N GLU A 41 -8.35 8.83 -41.20
CA GLU A 41 -7.69 7.98 -40.20
C GLU A 41 -7.89 8.50 -38.80
N ARG A 42 -7.66 9.79 -38.56
CA ARG A 42 -7.90 10.42 -37.25
C ARG A 42 -9.37 10.41 -36.79
N GLN A 43 -10.32 10.35 -37.71
CA GLN A 43 -11.74 10.23 -37.40
C GLN A 43 -12.15 8.76 -37.16
N HIS A 44 -11.53 7.81 -37.81
CA HIS A 44 -11.85 6.40 -37.73
C HIS A 44 -11.04 5.69 -36.61
N PHE A 45 -9.78 6.08 -36.38
CA PHE A 45 -8.92 5.46 -35.40
C PHE A 45 -8.80 6.34 -34.18
N ALA A 46 -9.01 5.75 -33.01
CA ALA A 46 -8.74 6.37 -31.74
C ALA A 46 -7.81 5.45 -30.94
N ALA A 47 -6.77 6.01 -30.33
CA ALA A 47 -5.98 5.26 -29.37
C ALA A 47 -6.81 5.04 -28.10
N ALA A 48 -6.94 3.80 -27.69
CA ALA A 48 -7.50 3.42 -26.41
C ALA A 48 -6.38 2.88 -25.52
N THR A 49 -6.35 3.33 -24.26
CA THR A 49 -5.43 2.79 -23.27
C THR A 49 -5.94 1.45 -22.79
N VAL A 50 -5.10 0.42 -22.86
CA VAL A 50 -5.34 -0.88 -22.27
C VAL A 50 -4.75 -0.88 -20.87
N LEU A 51 -5.62 -0.98 -19.86
CA LEU A 51 -5.18 -0.98 -18.47
C LEU A 51 -4.35 -2.23 -18.16
N ALA A 52 -3.19 -2.04 -17.56
CA ALA A 52 -2.41 -3.13 -17.02
C ALA A 52 -3.01 -3.60 -15.69
N PRO A 53 -3.18 -4.91 -15.48
CA PRO A 53 -3.51 -5.43 -14.16
C PRO A 53 -2.40 -5.08 -13.18
N ARG A 54 -2.78 -4.54 -12.02
CA ARG A 54 -1.83 -4.25 -10.95
C ARG A 54 -1.34 -5.57 -10.34
N GLY A 55 -0.05 -5.69 -10.06
CA GLY A 55 0.61 -6.89 -9.58
C GLY A 55 -0.01 -7.45 -8.29
N ARG A 56 0.15 -8.73 -8.05
CA ARG A 56 -0.35 -9.40 -6.84
C ARG A 56 0.59 -9.18 -5.67
N ILE A 57 0.02 -9.17 -4.47
CA ILE A 57 0.80 -9.28 -3.23
C ILE A 57 0.46 -10.64 -2.63
N VAL A 58 1.49 -11.44 -2.38
CA VAL A 58 1.36 -12.79 -1.82
C VAL A 58 2.13 -12.88 -0.50
N ASP A 59 1.80 -13.87 0.33
CA ASP A 59 2.54 -14.18 1.55
C ASP A 59 3.84 -14.95 1.26
N ALA A 60 4.58 -15.31 2.29
CA ALA A 60 5.84 -16.03 2.19
C ALA A 60 5.72 -17.41 1.52
N SER A 61 4.53 -18.03 1.53
CA SER A 61 4.21 -19.32 0.91
C SER A 61 3.68 -19.21 -0.51
N GLY A 62 3.34 -17.99 -0.97
CA GLY A 62 2.70 -17.74 -2.27
C GLY A 62 1.18 -17.62 -2.19
N THR A 63 0.58 -17.67 -1.00
CA THR A 63 -0.86 -17.43 -0.81
C THR A 63 -1.20 -15.98 -1.17
N THR A 64 -2.20 -15.78 -2.03
CA THR A 64 -2.60 -14.44 -2.46
C THR A 64 -3.22 -13.66 -1.30
N LEU A 65 -2.58 -12.56 -0.93
CA LEU A 65 -3.08 -11.60 0.05
C LEU A 65 -3.94 -10.53 -0.62
N VAL A 66 -3.50 -10.01 -1.76
CA VAL A 66 -4.22 -9.01 -2.55
C VAL A 66 -3.96 -9.21 -4.03
N GLU A 67 -5.03 -9.13 -4.82
CA GLU A 67 -4.98 -9.18 -6.28
C GLU A 67 -5.91 -8.17 -6.94
N SER A 68 -5.71 -7.92 -8.22
CA SER A 68 -6.63 -7.14 -9.06
C SER A 68 -7.65 -8.06 -9.70
N ARG A 69 -8.93 -7.78 -9.47
CA ARG A 69 -10.05 -8.41 -10.16
C ARG A 69 -10.51 -7.52 -11.29
N GLU A 70 -10.59 -8.07 -12.48
CA GLU A 70 -11.15 -7.36 -13.63
C GLU A 70 -12.66 -7.21 -13.48
N LEU A 71 -13.13 -6.00 -13.66
CA LEU A 71 -14.53 -5.63 -13.60
C LEU A 71 -14.90 -4.74 -14.79
N VAL A 72 -16.19 -4.47 -14.93
CA VAL A 72 -16.73 -3.59 -15.97
C VAL A 72 -17.64 -2.55 -15.30
N ARG A 73 -17.47 -1.28 -15.69
CA ARG A 73 -18.45 -0.22 -15.45
C ARG A 73 -19.39 -0.13 -16.63
N LEU A 74 -20.67 0.06 -16.38
CA LEU A 74 -21.68 0.21 -17.41
C LEU A 74 -22.21 1.63 -17.44
N SER A 75 -22.37 2.16 -18.65
CA SER A 75 -23.13 3.37 -18.93
C SER A 75 -24.14 3.07 -20.03
N VAL A 76 -25.28 3.72 -19.98
CA VAL A 76 -26.37 3.50 -20.92
C VAL A 76 -26.76 4.83 -21.57
N ALA A 77 -26.93 4.81 -22.89
CA ALA A 77 -27.58 5.86 -23.68
C ALA A 77 -29.02 5.40 -24.03
N PRO A 78 -30.03 5.72 -23.21
CA PRO A 78 -31.39 5.20 -23.38
C PRO A 78 -32.03 5.47 -24.75
N PRO A 79 -31.77 6.61 -25.42
CA PRO A 79 -32.31 6.85 -26.79
C PRO A 79 -31.82 5.87 -27.87
N GLU A 80 -30.70 5.19 -27.64
CA GLU A 80 -30.11 4.23 -28.57
C GLU A 80 -30.64 2.80 -28.38
N LEU A 81 -31.36 2.55 -27.28
CA LEU A 81 -31.84 1.20 -26.91
C LEU A 81 -32.90 0.69 -27.91
N LYS A 82 -32.71 -0.51 -28.44
CA LYS A 82 -33.75 -1.21 -29.22
C LYS A 82 -34.88 -1.74 -28.32
N SER A 83 -34.56 -2.20 -27.12
CA SER A 83 -35.47 -2.84 -26.18
C SER A 83 -35.20 -2.43 -24.73
N PRO A 84 -35.73 -1.26 -24.28
CA PRO A 84 -35.52 -0.76 -22.93
C PRO A 84 -35.95 -1.73 -21.83
N LYS A 85 -37.10 -2.43 -22.02
CA LYS A 85 -37.61 -3.41 -21.07
C LYS A 85 -36.68 -4.62 -20.87
N THR A 86 -36.08 -5.10 -21.99
CA THR A 86 -35.13 -6.22 -21.96
C THR A 86 -33.86 -5.82 -21.20
N LEU A 87 -33.34 -4.62 -21.45
CA LEU A 87 -32.18 -4.11 -20.71
C LEU A 87 -32.49 -3.96 -19.21
N ALA A 88 -33.63 -3.36 -18.85
CA ALA A 88 -34.02 -3.21 -17.44
C ALA A 88 -34.07 -4.56 -16.73
N ALA A 89 -34.67 -5.58 -17.34
CA ALA A 89 -34.73 -6.92 -16.78
C ALA A 89 -33.34 -7.58 -16.67
N ALA A 90 -32.45 -7.35 -17.63
CA ALA A 90 -31.09 -7.87 -17.60
C ALA A 90 -30.25 -7.20 -16.52
N LEU A 91 -30.34 -5.87 -16.34
CA LEU A 91 -29.66 -5.13 -15.29
C LEU A 91 -30.13 -5.59 -13.88
N VAL A 92 -31.43 -5.81 -13.68
CA VAL A 92 -31.95 -6.33 -12.41
C VAL A 92 -31.39 -7.73 -12.11
N ARG A 93 -31.29 -8.59 -13.11
CA ARG A 93 -30.65 -9.92 -12.95
C ARG A 93 -29.18 -9.86 -12.63
N ALA A 94 -28.47 -8.83 -13.13
CA ALA A 94 -27.08 -8.55 -12.80
C ALA A 94 -26.91 -7.83 -11.43
N GLY A 95 -27.96 -7.76 -10.60
CA GLY A 95 -27.92 -7.18 -9.26
C GLY A 95 -28.14 -5.67 -9.19
N VAL A 96 -28.47 -5.01 -10.29
CA VAL A 96 -28.74 -3.57 -10.31
C VAL A 96 -30.11 -3.29 -9.66
N PRO A 97 -30.24 -2.35 -8.70
CA PRO A 97 -31.53 -2.00 -8.10
C PRO A 97 -32.55 -1.60 -9.18
N ARG A 98 -33.81 -2.03 -9.00
CA ARG A 98 -34.89 -1.79 -9.95
C ARG A 98 -35.07 -0.32 -10.34
N ALA A 99 -34.95 0.59 -9.38
CA ALA A 99 -35.04 2.03 -9.64
C ALA A 99 -33.94 2.55 -10.55
N VAL A 100 -32.71 1.99 -10.42
CA VAL A 100 -31.58 2.34 -11.27
C VAL A 100 -31.75 1.75 -12.68
N ALA A 101 -32.18 0.49 -12.78
CA ALA A 101 -32.45 -0.18 -14.04
C ALA A 101 -33.58 0.54 -14.82
N ALA A 102 -34.65 0.96 -14.15
CA ALA A 102 -35.71 1.76 -14.76
C ALA A 102 -35.18 3.11 -15.27
N ARG A 103 -34.36 3.81 -14.48
CA ARG A 103 -33.73 5.08 -14.87
C ARG A 103 -32.77 4.92 -16.04
N ALA A 104 -32.01 3.83 -16.10
CA ALA A 104 -31.09 3.49 -17.18
C ALA A 104 -31.82 3.12 -18.49
N SER A 105 -33.11 2.82 -18.42
CA SER A 105 -33.96 2.46 -19.56
C SER A 105 -34.97 3.54 -19.95
N ASP A 106 -34.96 4.70 -19.28
CA ASP A 106 -35.87 5.81 -19.52
C ASP A 106 -35.44 6.62 -20.77
N PRO A 107 -36.23 6.61 -21.87
CA PRO A 107 -35.87 7.28 -23.11
C PRO A 107 -35.75 8.81 -23.00
N LYS A 108 -36.29 9.40 -21.92
CA LYS A 108 -36.17 10.84 -21.65
C LYS A 108 -34.75 11.26 -21.20
N ARG A 109 -33.92 10.29 -20.80
CA ARG A 109 -32.53 10.52 -20.40
C ARG A 109 -31.57 10.32 -21.55
N LYS A 110 -30.60 11.20 -21.69
CA LYS A 110 -29.57 11.09 -22.74
C LYS A 110 -28.49 10.07 -22.39
N TRP A 111 -28.07 10.05 -21.12
CA TRP A 111 -26.97 9.21 -20.60
C TRP A 111 -27.20 8.86 -19.13
N VAL A 112 -26.95 7.61 -18.76
CA VAL A 112 -27.07 7.13 -17.37
C VAL A 112 -25.88 6.23 -17.06
N ALA A 113 -25.02 6.66 -16.12
CA ALA A 113 -24.03 5.77 -15.50
C ALA A 113 -24.75 4.80 -14.54
N VAL A 114 -24.51 3.50 -14.71
CA VAL A 114 -25.03 2.46 -13.82
C VAL A 114 -24.10 2.35 -12.61
N PRO A 115 -24.55 2.64 -11.39
CA PRO A 115 -23.71 2.53 -10.21
C PRO A 115 -23.24 1.08 -10.01
N GLY A 116 -22.01 0.92 -9.57
CA GLY A 116 -21.39 -0.37 -9.32
C GLY A 116 -20.34 -0.76 -10.35
N ARG A 117 -19.69 -1.88 -10.06
CA ARG A 117 -18.73 -2.56 -10.93
C ARG A 117 -19.20 -4.01 -11.03
N PHE A 118 -19.14 -4.59 -12.20
CA PHE A 118 -19.72 -5.89 -12.50
C PHE A 118 -18.65 -6.86 -12.97
N LEU A 119 -18.78 -8.13 -12.63
CA LEU A 119 -17.95 -9.16 -13.25
C LEU A 119 -18.28 -9.24 -14.75
N PRO A 120 -17.30 -9.41 -15.64
CA PRO A 120 -17.55 -9.55 -17.07
C PRO A 120 -18.58 -10.63 -17.40
N ALA A 121 -18.56 -11.75 -16.67
CA ALA A 121 -19.52 -12.85 -16.83
C ALA A 121 -20.98 -12.45 -16.53
N ASP A 122 -21.20 -11.63 -15.50
CA ASP A 122 -22.57 -11.20 -15.08
C ASP A 122 -23.21 -10.28 -16.10
N VAL A 123 -22.40 -9.54 -16.84
CA VAL A 123 -22.85 -8.54 -17.82
C VAL A 123 -22.61 -8.93 -19.28
N ALA A 124 -22.12 -10.16 -19.55
CA ALA A 124 -21.80 -10.64 -20.89
C ALA A 124 -22.96 -10.53 -21.88
N LYS A 125 -24.22 -10.67 -21.40
CA LYS A 125 -25.44 -10.51 -22.23
C LYS A 125 -25.92 -9.06 -22.34
N ILE A 126 -25.38 -8.15 -21.50
CA ILE A 126 -25.77 -6.74 -21.46
C ILE A 126 -24.84 -5.90 -22.35
N VAL A 127 -23.52 -6.16 -22.28
CA VAL A 127 -22.50 -5.41 -23.02
C VAL A 127 -22.75 -5.33 -24.54
N PRO A 128 -23.22 -6.40 -25.24
CA PRO A 128 -23.49 -6.32 -26.67
C PRO A 128 -24.76 -5.54 -27.05
N MET A 129 -25.60 -5.16 -26.07
CA MET A 129 -26.84 -4.44 -26.34
C MET A 129 -26.52 -3.03 -26.85
N ARG A 130 -27.23 -2.64 -27.93
CA ARG A 130 -27.09 -1.28 -28.50
C ARG A 130 -27.48 -0.24 -27.45
N GLY A 131 -26.68 0.82 -27.30
CA GLY A 131 -26.88 1.87 -26.30
C GLY A 131 -26.32 1.53 -24.91
N VAL A 132 -25.62 0.40 -24.78
CA VAL A 132 -24.84 0.06 -23.58
C VAL A 132 -23.36 0.26 -23.90
N TYR A 133 -22.68 0.93 -22.99
CA TYR A 133 -21.25 1.21 -23.05
C TYR A 133 -20.56 0.60 -21.84
N ALA A 134 -19.57 -0.23 -22.10
CA ALA A 134 -18.78 -0.91 -21.11
C ALA A 134 -17.39 -0.32 -21.05
N GLU A 135 -16.93 0.02 -19.86
CA GLU A 135 -15.58 0.51 -19.62
C GLU A 135 -14.85 -0.48 -18.69
N PRO A 136 -13.63 -0.91 -19.05
CA PRO A 136 -12.82 -1.72 -18.17
C PRO A 136 -12.63 -1.03 -16.82
N ALA A 137 -12.72 -1.78 -15.74
CA ALA A 137 -12.45 -1.34 -14.38
C ALA A 137 -11.68 -2.44 -13.65
N ALA A 138 -10.98 -2.07 -12.61
CA ALA A 138 -10.33 -3.02 -11.72
C ALA A 138 -10.73 -2.74 -10.28
N GLU A 139 -10.72 -3.78 -9.47
CA GLU A 139 -10.90 -3.69 -8.02
C GLU A 139 -9.80 -4.47 -7.33
N ARG A 140 -9.23 -3.88 -6.27
CA ARG A 140 -8.32 -4.60 -5.38
C ARG A 140 -9.11 -5.45 -4.41
N VAL A 141 -8.94 -6.74 -4.49
CA VAL A 141 -9.58 -7.71 -3.61
C VAL A 141 -8.51 -8.35 -2.76
N GLY A 142 -8.73 -8.41 -1.45
CA GLY A 142 -7.75 -8.94 -0.52
C GLY A 142 -8.38 -9.83 0.54
N VAL A 143 -7.52 -10.47 1.33
CA VAL A 143 -7.91 -11.26 2.50
C VAL A 143 -8.60 -10.39 3.54
N VAL A 144 -9.41 -11.02 4.39
CA VAL A 144 -10.25 -10.32 5.37
C VAL A 144 -9.46 -9.77 6.56
N SER A 145 -8.21 -10.22 6.80
CA SER A 145 -7.39 -9.77 7.93
C SER A 145 -7.27 -8.24 7.99
N PRO A 146 -7.71 -7.59 9.08
CA PRO A 146 -7.60 -6.15 9.25
C PRO A 146 -6.15 -5.65 9.28
N SER A 147 -5.24 -6.43 9.90
CA SER A 147 -3.81 -6.07 9.99
C SER A 147 -3.13 -6.14 8.64
N VAL A 148 -3.41 -7.18 7.83
CA VAL A 148 -2.90 -7.27 6.45
C VAL A 148 -3.39 -6.09 5.63
N ARG A 149 -4.67 -5.69 5.74
CA ARG A 149 -5.19 -4.52 5.03
C ARG A 149 -4.49 -3.21 5.41
N ARG A 150 -4.16 -3.02 6.70
CA ARG A 150 -3.40 -1.84 7.15
C ARG A 150 -1.96 -1.86 6.64
N LEU A 151 -1.33 -3.03 6.62
CA LEU A 151 0.02 -3.18 6.09
C LEU A 151 0.06 -2.95 4.58
N VAL A 152 -0.84 -3.59 3.83
CA VAL A 152 -0.92 -3.45 2.37
C VAL A 152 -1.33 -2.02 1.98
N GLY A 153 -2.29 -1.43 2.68
CA GLY A 153 -2.80 -0.11 2.36
C GLY A 153 -3.94 -0.13 1.32
N ARG A 154 -4.22 1.05 0.74
CA ARG A 154 -5.40 1.29 -0.09
C ARG A 154 -5.06 2.01 -1.38
N LEU A 155 -5.97 1.85 -2.36
CA LEU A 155 -6.05 2.69 -3.55
C LEU A 155 -7.23 3.65 -3.44
N ASP A 156 -7.15 4.82 -4.07
CA ASP A 156 -8.27 5.74 -4.23
C ASP A 156 -9.26 5.24 -5.32
N ALA A 157 -10.35 5.99 -5.52
CA ALA A 157 -11.37 5.65 -6.53
C ALA A 157 -10.82 5.65 -7.98
N ALA A 158 -9.70 6.33 -8.22
CA ALA A 158 -9.00 6.38 -9.50
C ALA A 158 -7.94 5.27 -9.65
N GLY A 159 -7.77 4.41 -8.62
CA GLY A 159 -6.78 3.34 -8.61
C GLY A 159 -5.36 3.79 -8.25
N ARG A 160 -5.17 4.99 -7.69
CA ARG A 160 -3.87 5.50 -7.27
C ARG A 160 -3.60 5.07 -5.82
N PRO A 161 -2.36 4.68 -5.49
CA PRO A 161 -2.02 4.27 -4.14
C PRO A 161 -2.06 5.45 -3.17
N VAL A 162 -2.59 5.23 -1.98
CA VAL A 162 -2.78 6.26 -0.94
C VAL A 162 -1.84 6.02 0.25
N ASP A 163 -1.72 4.78 0.67
CA ASP A 163 -0.97 4.41 1.88
C ASP A 163 -0.39 2.98 1.79
N GLY A 164 0.34 2.57 2.81
CA GLY A 164 0.86 1.22 2.98
C GLY A 164 1.85 0.75 1.91
N LEU A 165 1.97 -0.57 1.76
CA LEU A 165 2.83 -1.20 0.76
C LEU A 165 2.38 -0.92 -0.69
N GLU A 166 1.08 -0.66 -0.90
CA GLU A 166 0.58 -0.21 -2.21
C GLU A 166 1.26 1.08 -2.66
N LEU A 167 1.50 2.02 -1.74
CA LEU A 167 2.21 3.26 -2.04
C LEU A 167 3.73 3.05 -2.13
N ALA A 168 4.32 2.33 -1.17
CA ALA A 168 5.76 2.11 -1.14
C ALA A 168 6.29 1.33 -2.35
N LEU A 169 5.51 0.39 -2.85
CA LEU A 169 5.88 -0.53 -3.93
C LEU A 169 5.14 -0.24 -5.24
N ASP A 170 4.61 0.99 -5.41
CA ASP A 170 3.82 1.34 -6.58
C ASP A 170 4.56 1.12 -7.88
N SER A 171 5.85 1.43 -7.94
CA SER A 171 6.69 1.25 -9.14
C SER A 171 6.73 -0.22 -9.60
N ALA A 172 6.73 -1.17 -8.66
CA ALA A 172 6.71 -2.59 -8.97
C ALA A 172 5.28 -3.09 -9.27
N LEU A 173 4.29 -2.61 -8.50
CA LEU A 173 2.92 -3.12 -8.59
C LEU A 173 2.11 -2.55 -9.76
N ARG A 174 2.42 -1.34 -10.24
CA ARG A 174 1.57 -0.57 -11.17
C ARG A 174 1.39 -1.20 -12.55
N GLY A 175 2.36 -1.95 -13.08
CA GLY A 175 2.37 -2.45 -14.45
C GLY A 175 2.57 -1.35 -15.51
N GLU A 176 2.67 -1.76 -16.73
CA GLU A 176 2.82 -0.87 -17.90
C GLU A 176 1.57 -0.92 -18.76
N GLN A 177 0.92 0.23 -18.95
CA GLN A 177 -0.27 0.33 -19.76
C GLN A 177 0.04 0.04 -21.23
N GLY A 178 -0.85 -0.70 -21.88
CA GLY A 178 -0.83 -0.93 -23.31
C GLY A 178 -1.61 0.14 -24.07
N THR A 179 -1.49 0.08 -25.40
CA THR A 179 -2.30 0.87 -26.33
C THR A 179 -3.00 -0.06 -27.30
N ALA A 180 -4.27 0.19 -27.55
CA ALA A 180 -5.01 -0.47 -28.62
C ALA A 180 -5.54 0.58 -29.61
N THR A 181 -5.48 0.29 -30.91
CA THR A 181 -6.13 1.13 -31.88
C THR A 181 -7.57 0.69 -32.03
N VAL A 182 -8.49 1.58 -31.69
CA VAL A 182 -9.93 1.33 -31.74
C VAL A 182 -10.51 2.03 -32.96
N VAL A 183 -11.19 1.28 -33.80
CA VAL A 183 -11.96 1.82 -34.96
C VAL A 183 -13.32 2.28 -34.46
N ARG A 184 -13.71 3.50 -34.83
CA ARG A 184 -15.08 4.01 -34.66
C ARG A 184 -15.88 3.83 -35.96
N ASP A 185 -17.00 3.12 -35.88
CA ASP A 185 -17.95 3.14 -36.98
C ASP A 185 -18.72 4.48 -37.06
N ALA A 186 -19.43 4.69 -38.15
CA ALA A 186 -20.25 5.89 -38.35
C ALA A 186 -21.34 6.11 -37.27
N ARG A 187 -21.57 5.11 -36.38
CA ARG A 187 -22.51 5.14 -35.27
C ARG A 187 -21.82 5.31 -33.95
N GLY A 188 -20.49 5.58 -33.94
CA GLY A 188 -19.70 5.80 -32.74
C GLY A 188 -19.32 4.53 -31.95
N ARG A 189 -19.61 3.33 -32.44
CA ARG A 189 -19.24 2.07 -31.80
C ARG A 189 -17.74 1.84 -31.98
N ARG A 190 -17.11 1.37 -30.94
CA ARG A 190 -15.66 1.10 -30.90
C ARG A 190 -15.43 -0.39 -31.13
N PHE A 191 -14.53 -0.72 -32.04
CA PHE A 191 -14.06 -2.07 -32.31
C PHE A 191 -12.55 -2.07 -32.27
N GLU A 192 -11.95 -3.06 -31.62
CA GLU A 192 -10.50 -3.27 -31.76
C GLU A 192 -10.15 -3.58 -33.19
N SER A 193 -9.16 -2.89 -33.73
CA SER A 193 -8.66 -3.18 -35.08
C SER A 193 -7.66 -4.34 -35.01
N PRO A 194 -7.95 -5.50 -35.60
CA PRO A 194 -7.00 -6.62 -35.59
C PRO A 194 -5.74 -6.35 -36.41
N THR A 195 -5.73 -5.29 -37.21
CA THR A 195 -4.64 -4.97 -38.17
C THR A 195 -3.84 -3.73 -37.78
N ALA A 196 -4.29 -2.95 -36.78
CA ALA A 196 -3.58 -1.74 -36.37
C ALA A 196 -2.61 -2.03 -35.20
N PRO A 197 -1.41 -1.47 -35.21
CA PRO A 197 -0.40 -1.72 -34.18
C PRO A 197 -0.89 -1.19 -32.84
N GLY A 198 -0.83 -2.03 -31.81
CA GLY A 198 -1.03 -1.71 -30.41
C GLY A 198 0.11 -2.30 -29.58
N THR A 199 0.34 -1.78 -28.40
CA THR A 199 1.26 -2.38 -27.43
C THR A 199 0.45 -3.16 -26.38
N ALA A 200 0.81 -4.41 -26.14
CA ALA A 200 0.18 -5.17 -25.07
C ALA A 200 0.45 -4.54 -23.69
N ALA A 201 -0.56 -4.50 -22.84
CA ALA A 201 -0.36 -4.11 -21.45
C ALA A 201 0.47 -5.18 -20.74
N ARG A 202 1.44 -4.74 -19.91
CA ARG A 202 2.25 -5.65 -19.07
C ARG A 202 1.76 -5.58 -17.63
N PRO A 203 1.37 -6.70 -17.02
CA PRO A 203 0.97 -6.75 -15.63
C PRO A 203 2.09 -6.24 -14.71
N GLY A 204 1.71 -5.67 -13.56
CA GLY A 204 2.66 -5.34 -12.51
C GLY A 204 3.28 -6.59 -11.89
N HIS A 205 4.40 -6.41 -11.24
CA HIS A 205 5.17 -7.48 -10.62
C HIS A 205 4.42 -8.12 -9.45
N THR A 206 4.65 -9.41 -9.22
CA THR A 206 4.18 -10.09 -8.01
C THR A 206 5.15 -9.82 -6.87
N VAL A 207 4.64 -9.27 -5.76
CA VAL A 207 5.40 -9.01 -4.53
C VAL A 207 5.10 -10.11 -3.53
N ALA A 208 6.11 -10.89 -3.17
CA ALA A 208 6.05 -11.84 -2.07
C ALA A 208 6.54 -11.18 -0.78
N LEU A 209 5.69 -11.15 0.24
CA LEU A 209 6.06 -10.65 1.56
C LEU A 209 6.77 -11.74 2.38
N THR A 210 7.41 -11.32 3.48
CA THR A 210 7.94 -12.23 4.49
C THR A 210 6.84 -12.74 5.44
N ILE A 211 5.69 -12.08 5.47
CA ILE A 211 4.53 -12.44 6.29
C ILE A 211 4.06 -13.87 5.97
N ASN A 212 3.90 -14.69 7.00
CA ASN A 212 3.23 -15.98 6.93
C ASN A 212 1.76 -15.78 7.31
N TYR A 213 0.84 -15.96 6.37
CA TYR A 213 -0.57 -15.63 6.59
C TYR A 213 -1.24 -16.48 7.68
N ALA A 214 -0.84 -17.73 7.85
CA ALA A 214 -1.37 -18.59 8.91
C ALA A 214 -0.95 -18.08 10.31
N LEU A 215 0.33 -17.70 10.46
CA LEU A 215 0.82 -17.08 11.70
C LEU A 215 0.17 -15.71 11.94
N GLN A 216 0.01 -14.92 10.89
CA GLN A 216 -0.68 -13.63 10.94
C GLN A 216 -2.12 -13.76 11.47
N ASP A 217 -2.86 -14.76 10.99
CA ASP A 217 -4.24 -15.02 11.44
C ASP A 217 -4.29 -15.43 12.93
N ILE A 218 -3.31 -16.24 13.39
CA ILE A 218 -3.16 -16.57 14.82
C ILE A 218 -2.91 -15.29 15.64
N CYS A 219 -1.99 -14.43 15.19
CA CYS A 219 -1.67 -13.17 15.87
C CYS A 219 -2.87 -12.22 15.90
N ASP A 220 -3.61 -12.09 14.81
CA ASP A 220 -4.80 -11.24 14.73
C ASP A 220 -5.89 -11.68 15.73
N ARG A 221 -6.13 -12.99 15.83
CA ARG A 221 -7.10 -13.56 16.78
C ARG A 221 -6.64 -13.41 18.22
N ALA A 222 -5.39 -13.73 18.51
CA ALA A 222 -4.82 -13.60 19.86
C ALA A 222 -4.85 -12.15 20.35
N LEU A 223 -4.49 -11.19 19.46
CA LEU A 223 -4.53 -9.78 19.77
C LEU A 223 -5.97 -9.28 20.01
N ALA A 224 -6.92 -9.73 19.18
CA ALA A 224 -8.32 -9.36 19.34
C ALA A 224 -8.89 -9.83 20.69
N ASP A 225 -8.57 -11.06 21.08
CA ASP A 225 -8.95 -11.65 22.35
C ASP A 225 -8.30 -10.92 23.54
N ALA A 226 -6.98 -10.68 23.46
CA ALA A 226 -6.26 -9.97 24.51
C ALA A 226 -6.79 -8.54 24.73
N VAL A 227 -6.97 -7.76 23.67
CA VAL A 227 -7.52 -6.39 23.75
C VAL A 227 -8.93 -6.41 24.37
N SER A 228 -9.77 -7.37 23.96
CA SER A 228 -11.12 -7.51 24.51
C SER A 228 -11.13 -7.90 25.98
N ARG A 229 -10.33 -8.90 26.38
CA ARG A 229 -10.29 -9.38 27.78
C ARG A 229 -9.70 -8.34 28.73
N MET A 230 -8.73 -7.58 28.28
CA MET A 230 -8.06 -6.58 29.12
C MET A 230 -8.75 -5.21 29.09
N GLY A 231 -9.77 -5.01 28.26
CA GLY A 231 -10.40 -3.71 28.05
C GLY A 231 -9.41 -2.65 27.56
N ALA A 232 -8.39 -3.06 26.79
CA ALA A 232 -7.33 -2.17 26.35
C ALA A 232 -7.76 -1.29 25.16
N ASP A 233 -7.15 -0.09 25.04
CA ASP A 233 -7.38 0.85 23.94
C ASP A 233 -6.75 0.37 22.62
N GLY A 234 -6.05 -0.75 22.63
CA GLY A 234 -5.42 -1.34 21.44
C GLY A 234 -4.20 -2.18 21.81
N GLY A 235 -3.51 -2.65 20.79
CA GLY A 235 -2.29 -3.41 20.93
C GLY A 235 -1.66 -3.74 19.61
N ASP A 236 -0.43 -4.26 19.67
CA ASP A 236 0.35 -4.69 18.53
C ASP A 236 1.07 -6.00 18.85
N ILE A 237 1.24 -6.85 17.84
CA ILE A 237 2.11 -8.04 17.89
C ILE A 237 3.05 -7.98 16.69
N VAL A 238 4.34 -8.11 16.94
CA VAL A 238 5.37 -8.27 15.91
C VAL A 238 6.07 -9.60 16.16
N VAL A 239 6.10 -10.45 15.14
CA VAL A 239 6.89 -11.69 15.14
C VAL A 239 7.98 -11.55 14.09
N LEU A 240 9.22 -11.62 14.54
CA LEU A 240 10.41 -11.41 13.71
C LEU A 240 11.38 -12.57 13.90
N ASP A 241 11.95 -13.07 12.81
CA ASP A 241 13.07 -14.02 12.86
C ASP A 241 14.36 -13.24 13.18
N PRO A 242 14.99 -13.48 14.34
CA PRO A 242 16.15 -12.71 14.76
C PRO A 242 17.38 -12.91 13.87
N HIS A 243 17.49 -14.04 13.17
CA HIS A 243 18.63 -14.31 12.32
C HIS A 243 18.53 -13.70 10.95
N SER A 244 17.37 -13.77 10.32
CA SER A 244 17.16 -13.24 8.96
C SER A 244 16.64 -11.80 8.92
N GLY A 245 16.05 -11.30 10.02
CA GLY A 245 15.35 -10.03 10.06
C GLY A 245 13.95 -10.07 9.43
N GLN A 246 13.47 -11.23 8.95
CA GLN A 246 12.17 -11.33 8.31
C GLN A 246 11.03 -11.11 9.32
N VAL A 247 10.12 -10.21 9.01
CA VAL A 247 8.89 -10.00 9.77
C VAL A 247 7.88 -11.07 9.33
N LEU A 248 7.62 -12.03 10.21
CA LEU A 248 6.77 -13.19 9.94
C LEU A 248 5.29 -12.90 10.18
N ALA A 249 4.97 -12.02 11.14
CA ALA A 249 3.64 -11.52 11.40
C ALA A 249 3.71 -10.10 11.99
N LEU A 250 2.70 -9.28 11.67
CA LEU A 250 2.56 -7.93 12.16
C LEU A 250 1.08 -7.63 12.35
N ALA A 251 0.58 -7.79 13.57
CA ALA A 251 -0.80 -7.53 13.91
C ALA A 251 -0.93 -6.20 14.65
N SER A 252 -1.93 -5.43 14.29
CA SER A 252 -2.25 -4.14 14.90
C SER A 252 -3.75 -4.01 15.12
N ARG A 253 -4.17 -3.60 16.31
CA ARG A 253 -5.57 -3.38 16.65
C ARG A 253 -5.74 -2.04 17.37
N ARG A 254 -6.69 -1.25 16.89
CA ARG A 254 -7.13 0.01 17.49
C ARG A 254 -8.67 0.04 17.52
N PRO A 255 -9.30 0.69 18.52
CA PRO A 255 -10.76 0.81 18.62
C PRO A 255 -11.33 1.61 17.45
N ASP A 256 -10.64 2.67 17.02
CA ASP A 256 -11.08 3.50 15.90
C ASP A 256 -10.89 2.75 14.57
N PRO A 257 -11.97 2.39 13.87
CA PRO A 257 -11.89 1.70 12.58
C PRO A 257 -11.28 2.58 11.48
N ARG A 258 -11.15 3.91 11.69
CA ARG A 258 -10.53 4.84 10.75
C ARG A 258 -9.01 4.76 10.76
N THR A 259 -8.40 4.17 11.78
CA THR A 259 -6.96 3.91 11.83
C THR A 259 -6.58 2.99 10.66
N SER A 260 -5.96 3.56 9.63
CA SER A 260 -5.59 2.85 8.40
C SER A 260 -4.16 2.33 8.41
N ALA A 261 -3.29 2.91 9.24
CA ALA A 261 -1.87 2.55 9.31
C ALA A 261 -1.61 1.28 10.15
N ALA A 262 -0.52 0.58 9.84
CA ALA A 262 0.03 -0.49 10.67
C ALA A 262 0.74 0.13 11.88
N THR A 263 0.03 0.22 13.01
CA THR A 263 0.49 0.95 14.20
C THR A 263 1.76 0.39 14.80
N ALA A 264 2.02 -0.89 14.62
CA ALA A 264 3.29 -1.52 14.98
C ALA A 264 4.53 -0.89 14.30
N ILE A 265 4.33 -0.14 13.21
CA ILE A 265 5.40 0.56 12.46
C ILE A 265 5.28 2.08 12.63
N SER A 266 4.05 2.59 12.77
CA SER A 266 3.78 4.04 12.65
C SER A 266 3.45 4.74 13.96
N GLU A 267 3.25 4.01 15.06
CA GLU A 267 2.78 4.59 16.31
C GLU A 267 3.77 4.29 17.46
N PRO A 268 4.67 5.25 17.77
CA PRO A 268 5.65 5.07 18.85
C PRO A 268 5.00 5.27 20.22
N TYR A 269 5.52 4.55 21.20
CA TYR A 269 5.11 4.61 22.61
C TYR A 269 6.31 4.59 23.54
N GLU A 270 6.14 4.99 24.81
CA GLU A 270 7.18 4.86 25.84
C GLU A 270 7.31 3.38 26.23
N PRO A 271 8.46 2.73 25.95
CA PRO A 271 8.62 1.27 26.12
C PRO A 271 8.72 0.83 27.58
N GLY A 272 8.99 1.76 28.49
CA GLY A 272 9.12 1.47 29.92
C GLY A 272 10.20 0.42 30.18
N SER A 273 9.94 -0.46 31.11
CA SER A 273 10.90 -1.48 31.59
C SER A 273 11.47 -2.41 30.51
N THR A 274 10.89 -2.44 29.33
CA THR A 274 11.43 -3.24 28.23
C THR A 274 12.77 -2.70 27.70
N LEU A 275 13.18 -1.49 28.07
CA LEU A 275 14.52 -0.97 27.73
C LEU A 275 15.63 -1.38 28.70
N LYS A 276 15.31 -1.83 29.94
CA LYS A 276 16.30 -2.18 30.95
C LYS A 276 17.35 -3.19 30.49
N PRO A 277 17.04 -4.24 29.71
CA PRO A 277 18.03 -5.19 29.20
C PRO A 277 19.13 -4.54 28.36
N PHE A 278 18.83 -3.49 27.59
CA PHE A 278 19.84 -2.80 26.77
C PHE A 278 20.81 -1.99 27.62
N ILE A 279 20.32 -1.34 28.70
CA ILE A 279 21.16 -0.66 29.69
C ILE A 279 22.04 -1.67 30.41
N ALA A 280 21.49 -2.80 30.86
CA ALA A 280 22.26 -3.86 31.48
C ALA A 280 23.33 -4.45 30.55
N ALA A 281 22.98 -4.71 29.27
CA ALA A 281 23.92 -5.18 28.26
C ALA A 281 25.11 -4.21 28.10
N LYS A 282 24.86 -2.90 28.05
CA LYS A 282 25.92 -1.90 27.94
C LYS A 282 26.82 -1.85 29.18
N LEU A 283 26.25 -2.00 30.35
CA LEU A 283 27.01 -2.08 31.62
C LEU A 283 27.93 -3.31 31.66
N LEU A 284 27.43 -4.46 31.19
CA LEU A 284 28.21 -5.70 31.14
C LEU A 284 29.29 -5.60 30.06
N GLU A 285 29.01 -5.07 28.87
CA GLU A 285 29.97 -4.84 27.79
C GLU A 285 31.12 -3.96 28.24
N LEU A 286 30.85 -2.88 28.97
CA LEU A 286 31.85 -1.96 29.49
C LEU A 286 32.55 -2.46 30.75
N GLY A 287 32.19 -3.63 31.29
CA GLY A 287 32.71 -4.17 32.53
C GLY A 287 32.38 -3.32 33.79
N ARG A 288 31.33 -2.48 33.71
CA ARG A 288 30.93 -1.58 34.81
C ARG A 288 29.92 -2.22 35.77
N ALA A 289 29.45 -3.40 35.46
CA ALA A 289 28.64 -4.23 36.34
C ALA A 289 28.90 -5.71 36.03
N ARG A 290 28.58 -6.56 37.01
CA ARG A 290 28.54 -8.01 36.88
C ARG A 290 27.15 -8.51 37.18
N GLU A 291 26.78 -9.65 36.62
CA GLU A 291 25.45 -10.23 36.82
C GLU A 291 25.09 -10.50 38.29
N ASP A 292 26.09 -10.90 39.08
CA ASP A 292 25.98 -11.23 40.48
C ASP A 292 26.19 -10.04 41.42
N GLU A 293 26.50 -8.87 40.88
CA GLU A 293 26.77 -7.66 41.67
C GLU A 293 25.50 -7.10 42.29
N VAL A 294 25.55 -6.84 43.60
CA VAL A 294 24.40 -6.47 44.42
C VAL A 294 24.34 -4.97 44.65
N VAL A 295 23.15 -4.39 44.44
CA VAL A 295 22.82 -3.01 44.85
C VAL A 295 21.74 -2.98 45.93
N ASN A 296 21.66 -1.87 46.64
CA ASN A 296 20.64 -1.64 47.69
C ASN A 296 19.35 -1.11 47.04
N THR A 297 18.30 -1.89 47.01
CA THR A 297 16.99 -1.50 46.44
C THR A 297 16.05 -0.88 47.48
N HIS A 298 16.57 -0.50 48.66
CA HIS A 298 15.87 0.27 49.69
C HIS A 298 14.48 -0.29 50.06
N ASN A 299 14.34 -1.59 50.00
CA ASN A 299 13.07 -2.29 50.23
C ASN A 299 11.92 -1.78 49.36
N GLY A 300 12.25 -1.38 48.13
CA GLY A 300 11.28 -0.97 47.11
C GLY A 300 10.84 0.50 47.12
N GLU A 301 11.50 1.33 47.92
CA GLU A 301 11.23 2.79 47.92
C GLU A 301 12.52 3.59 48.08
N TRP A 302 12.77 4.52 47.17
CA TRP A 302 13.94 5.38 47.16
C TRP A 302 13.61 6.79 46.68
N VAL A 303 14.25 7.79 47.30
CA VAL A 303 14.14 9.18 46.85
C VAL A 303 15.46 9.61 46.22
N LEU A 304 15.45 9.90 44.95
CA LEU A 304 16.59 10.42 44.18
C LEU A 304 16.25 11.82 43.68
N ASP A 305 17.04 12.81 44.04
CA ASP A 305 16.87 14.21 43.61
C ASP A 305 15.45 14.77 43.84
N GLY A 306 14.82 14.39 44.96
CA GLY A 306 13.44 14.78 45.28
C GLY A 306 12.34 13.98 44.60
N ARG A 307 12.69 13.07 43.67
CA ARG A 307 11.76 12.18 42.99
C ARG A 307 11.69 10.83 43.70
N ARG A 308 10.49 10.41 44.08
CA ARG A 308 10.25 9.07 44.62
C ARG A 308 10.24 8.03 43.49
N ILE A 309 11.13 7.04 43.60
CA ILE A 309 11.21 5.86 42.74
C ILE A 309 10.70 4.66 43.50
N THR A 310 9.88 3.83 42.90
CA THR A 310 9.28 2.66 43.56
C THR A 310 9.45 1.41 42.68
N ASP A 311 9.61 0.27 43.37
CA ASP A 311 9.60 -1.06 42.78
C ASP A 311 8.29 -1.79 43.13
N SER A 312 7.78 -2.57 42.20
CA SER A 312 6.62 -3.45 42.40
C SER A 312 6.99 -4.62 43.32
N HIS A 313 8.20 -5.18 43.16
CA HIS A 313 8.75 -6.23 43.98
C HIS A 313 9.69 -5.61 45.06
N LYS A 314 9.29 -5.71 46.31
CA LYS A 314 10.03 -5.13 47.45
C LYS A 314 11.11 -6.07 47.94
N ALA A 315 12.36 -5.65 47.86
CA ALA A 315 13.51 -6.34 48.42
C ALA A 315 14.52 -5.31 48.92
N PRO A 316 15.31 -5.60 50.00
CA PRO A 316 16.33 -4.69 50.49
C PRO A 316 17.51 -4.58 49.53
N ARG A 317 17.84 -5.64 48.81
CA ARG A 317 18.99 -5.75 47.93
C ARG A 317 18.64 -6.65 46.74
N MET A 318 19.21 -6.39 45.55
CA MET A 318 19.08 -7.22 44.36
C MET A 318 20.41 -7.27 43.58
N THR A 319 20.71 -8.40 43.02
CA THR A 319 21.75 -8.55 41.99
C THR A 319 21.30 -7.89 40.65
N LEU A 320 22.21 -7.60 39.72
CA LEU A 320 21.84 -7.10 38.39
C LEU A 320 20.88 -8.10 37.68
N ARG A 321 21.11 -9.40 37.80
CA ARG A 321 20.22 -10.43 37.31
C ARG A 321 18.80 -10.31 37.86
N GLU A 322 18.69 -10.13 39.18
CA GLU A 322 17.40 -9.96 39.87
C GLU A 322 16.73 -8.62 39.51
N VAL A 323 17.51 -7.55 39.31
CA VAL A 323 17.00 -6.24 38.86
C VAL A 323 16.29 -6.39 37.51
N ILE A 324 16.87 -7.14 36.57
CA ILE A 324 16.23 -7.40 35.26
C ILE A 324 15.04 -8.36 35.43
N MET A 325 15.18 -9.43 36.17
CA MET A 325 14.14 -10.45 36.38
C MET A 325 12.90 -9.89 37.10
N GLN A 326 13.09 -9.05 38.12
CA GLN A 326 12.02 -8.41 38.92
C GLN A 326 11.63 -7.04 38.36
N SER A 327 12.31 -6.57 37.32
CA SER A 327 12.07 -5.26 36.70
C SER A 327 12.22 -4.08 37.69
N SER A 328 13.22 -4.15 38.59
CA SER A 328 13.45 -3.09 39.61
C SER A 328 13.82 -1.76 38.93
N ASN A 329 13.08 -0.71 39.25
CA ASN A 329 13.35 0.66 38.82
C ASN A 329 14.54 1.22 39.61
N ILE A 330 14.56 0.97 40.91
CA ILE A 330 15.61 1.44 41.82
C ILE A 330 16.95 0.81 41.45
N GLY A 331 16.96 -0.50 41.23
CA GLY A 331 18.18 -1.21 40.87
C GLY A 331 18.76 -0.76 39.55
N ILE A 332 17.93 -0.64 38.51
CA ILE A 332 18.45 -0.23 37.17
C ILE A 332 18.97 1.20 37.17
N VAL A 333 18.32 2.12 37.90
CA VAL A 333 18.80 3.52 38.04
C VAL A 333 20.15 3.59 38.75
N GLN A 334 20.39 2.80 39.80
CA GLN A 334 21.68 2.75 40.47
C GLN A 334 22.78 2.17 39.59
N PHE A 335 22.49 1.14 38.82
CA PHE A 335 23.45 0.60 37.83
C PHE A 335 23.70 1.59 36.69
N ALA A 336 22.66 2.19 36.14
CA ALA A 336 22.76 3.15 35.03
C ALA A 336 23.54 4.42 35.41
N ALA A 337 23.51 4.84 36.68
CA ALA A 337 24.31 5.97 37.18
C ALA A 337 25.83 5.80 36.96
N ARG A 338 26.30 4.61 36.60
CA ARG A 338 27.69 4.32 36.24
C ARG A 338 28.03 4.62 34.79
N LEU A 339 26.99 4.84 33.97
CA LEU A 339 27.14 5.27 32.59
C LEU A 339 27.15 6.80 32.53
N SER A 340 27.95 7.38 31.67
CA SER A 340 27.79 8.77 31.29
C SER A 340 26.51 8.92 30.44
N PRO A 341 25.89 10.12 30.41
CA PRO A 341 24.75 10.37 29.54
C PRO A 341 25.01 10.01 28.05
N ARG A 342 26.23 10.14 27.59
CA ARG A 342 26.65 9.78 26.23
C ARG A 342 26.62 8.27 26.01
N GLU A 343 27.14 7.50 26.95
CA GLU A 343 27.15 6.03 26.86
C GLU A 343 25.75 5.44 26.95
N GLU A 344 24.88 6.02 27.80
CA GLU A 344 23.48 5.62 27.90
C GLU A 344 22.72 5.92 26.60
N PHE A 345 22.93 7.10 26.01
CA PHE A 345 22.38 7.47 24.71
C PHE A 345 22.85 6.50 23.62
N GLU A 346 24.14 6.21 23.57
CA GLU A 346 24.73 5.31 22.56
C GLU A 346 24.20 3.88 22.71
N ALA A 347 24.02 3.38 23.93
CA ALA A 347 23.44 2.07 24.18
C ALA A 347 22.06 1.90 23.53
N LEU A 348 21.23 2.93 23.58
CA LEU A 348 19.87 2.90 23.01
C LEU A 348 19.86 3.21 21.50
N ARG A 349 20.66 4.21 21.09
CA ARG A 349 20.79 4.56 19.64
C ARG A 349 21.31 3.39 18.83
N ASP A 350 22.31 2.69 19.36
CA ASP A 350 22.98 1.62 18.61
C ASP A 350 22.06 0.39 18.39
N VAL A 351 21.09 0.16 19.25
CA VAL A 351 20.04 -0.84 19.03
C VAL A 351 18.83 -0.31 18.22
N GLY A 352 18.90 0.94 17.72
CA GLY A 352 17.91 1.50 16.79
C GLY A 352 16.86 2.41 17.41
N VAL A 353 16.92 2.73 18.70
CA VAL A 353 15.97 3.68 19.32
C VAL A 353 16.15 5.08 18.74
N GLY A 354 15.05 5.71 18.35
CA GLY A 354 15.03 7.03 17.75
C GLY A 354 15.43 7.07 16.26
N MET A 355 15.51 5.93 15.59
CA MET A 355 15.88 5.80 14.18
C MET A 355 14.88 4.91 13.43
N PRO A 356 14.49 5.24 12.19
CA PRO A 356 13.66 4.36 11.38
C PRO A 356 14.37 3.03 11.12
N THR A 357 13.62 1.94 11.03
CA THR A 357 14.16 0.60 10.77
C THR A 357 14.51 0.39 9.30
N GLY A 358 13.94 1.21 8.41
CA GLY A 358 14.17 1.14 6.97
C GLY A 358 13.22 0.20 6.22
N VAL A 359 12.16 -0.29 6.85
CA VAL A 359 11.13 -1.05 6.13
C VAL A 359 10.43 -0.18 5.09
N PRO A 360 10.04 -0.73 3.94
CA PRO A 360 9.36 0.03 2.89
C PRO A 360 7.91 0.36 3.28
N TYR A 361 7.73 1.20 4.31
CA TYR A 361 6.43 1.63 4.80
C TYR A 361 6.38 3.15 4.95
N PRO A 362 5.57 3.88 4.15
CA PRO A 362 5.64 5.35 4.05
C PRO A 362 5.36 6.09 5.36
N ALA A 363 4.59 5.49 6.27
CA ALA A 363 4.26 6.05 7.57
C ALA A 363 5.13 5.50 8.71
N GLU A 364 6.34 5.00 8.39
CA GLU A 364 7.25 4.54 9.43
C GLU A 364 7.65 5.69 10.36
N ALA A 365 7.50 5.48 11.67
CA ALA A 365 7.89 6.44 12.68
C ALA A 365 9.26 6.10 13.27
N ALA A 366 10.10 7.12 13.42
CA ALA A 366 11.45 6.96 13.99
C ALA A 366 11.44 6.80 15.52
N GLY A 367 10.34 7.12 16.21
CA GLY A 367 10.36 7.27 17.66
C GLY A 367 11.17 8.51 18.11
N THR A 368 11.55 8.56 19.37
CA THR A 368 12.30 9.70 19.93
C THR A 368 13.38 9.23 20.88
N LEU A 369 14.61 9.69 20.66
CA LEU A 369 15.71 9.63 21.62
C LEU A 369 16.45 10.98 21.53
N ARG A 370 16.27 11.82 22.55
CA ARG A 370 16.90 13.15 22.56
C ARG A 370 18.40 13.05 22.79
N GLU A 371 19.17 13.92 22.17
CA GLU A 371 20.62 14.05 22.41
C GLU A 371 20.89 14.43 23.88
N PRO A 372 21.97 13.92 24.51
CA PRO A 372 22.32 14.16 25.92
C PRO A 372 22.38 15.65 26.33
N ALA A 373 22.77 16.54 25.40
CA ALA A 373 22.80 17.97 25.63
C ALA A 373 21.41 18.59 25.95
N ARG A 374 20.33 17.86 25.66
CA ARG A 374 18.95 18.27 25.94
C ARG A 374 18.36 17.55 27.15
N TRP A 375 19.15 16.75 27.88
CA TRP A 375 18.69 16.03 29.05
C TRP A 375 18.65 16.92 30.27
N SER A 376 17.67 16.72 31.12
CA SER A 376 17.62 17.28 32.46
C SER A 376 18.48 16.43 33.42
N ARG A 377 18.66 16.91 34.63
CA ARG A 377 19.35 16.13 35.67
C ARG A 377 18.69 14.79 35.98
N THR A 378 17.39 14.68 35.78
CA THR A 378 16.61 13.45 36.04
C THR A 378 16.44 12.57 34.82
N SER A 379 16.79 13.05 33.61
CA SER A 379 16.62 12.30 32.38
C SER A 379 17.37 10.96 32.36
N PRO A 380 18.64 10.82 32.80
CA PRO A 380 19.30 9.52 32.84
C PRO A 380 18.48 8.46 33.58
N ALA A 381 18.04 8.79 34.79
CA ALA A 381 17.21 7.87 35.59
C ALA A 381 15.88 7.54 34.91
N SER A 382 15.24 8.51 34.24
CA SER A 382 14.01 8.29 33.49
C SER A 382 14.22 7.38 32.31
N ILE A 383 15.26 7.62 31.54
CA ILE A 383 15.61 6.86 30.33
C ILE A 383 15.99 5.42 30.66
N ALA A 384 16.77 5.21 31.74
CA ALA A 384 17.11 3.87 32.23
C ALA A 384 15.86 3.04 32.58
N MET A 385 14.78 3.70 33.02
CA MET A 385 13.48 3.06 33.29
C MET A 385 12.59 2.95 32.03
N GLY A 386 12.99 3.54 30.88
CA GLY A 386 12.26 3.54 29.62
C GLY A 386 11.22 4.64 29.43
N TYR A 387 11.39 5.77 30.13
CA TYR A 387 10.61 6.99 29.96
C TYR A 387 11.40 8.06 29.20
N GLU A 388 10.74 9.11 28.74
CA GLU A 388 11.34 10.19 27.94
C GLU A 388 11.93 9.73 26.58
N VAL A 389 11.67 8.50 26.19
CA VAL A 389 12.01 7.89 24.89
C VAL A 389 10.77 7.25 24.32
N THR A 390 10.66 7.22 22.98
CA THR A 390 9.58 6.50 22.32
C THR A 390 10.12 5.60 21.24
N VAL A 391 9.53 4.41 21.09
CA VAL A 391 9.86 3.40 20.08
C VAL A 391 8.60 2.82 19.48
N THR A 392 8.65 2.37 18.23
CA THR A 392 7.59 1.54 17.68
C THR A 392 7.75 0.08 18.13
N PRO A 393 6.67 -0.72 18.15
CA PRO A 393 6.77 -2.16 18.40
C PRO A 393 7.77 -2.88 17.48
N LEU A 394 7.87 -2.47 16.21
CA LEU A 394 8.85 -3.04 15.28
C LEU A 394 10.29 -2.70 15.68
N GLN A 395 10.59 -1.44 16.05
CA GLN A 395 11.92 -1.05 16.54
C GLN A 395 12.33 -1.88 17.76
N LEU A 396 11.41 -2.06 18.70
CA LEU A 396 11.68 -2.85 19.89
C LEU A 396 11.94 -4.32 19.55
N ALA A 397 11.17 -4.92 18.65
CA ALA A 397 11.39 -6.29 18.18
C ALA A 397 12.76 -6.45 17.50
N VAL A 398 13.18 -5.49 16.67
CA VAL A 398 14.50 -5.47 16.00
C VAL A 398 15.63 -5.34 17.04
N ALA A 399 15.46 -4.50 18.06
CA ALA A 399 16.45 -4.36 19.13
C ALA A 399 16.61 -5.67 19.93
N TYR A 400 15.52 -6.34 20.27
CA TYR A 400 15.57 -7.64 20.95
C TYR A 400 16.13 -8.76 20.05
N ALA A 401 15.90 -8.69 18.76
CA ALA A 401 16.51 -9.62 17.81
C ALA A 401 18.03 -9.54 17.82
N ALA A 402 18.60 -8.35 18.04
CA ALA A 402 20.04 -8.20 18.17
C ALA A 402 20.60 -8.92 19.42
N ILE A 403 19.86 -8.92 20.52
CA ILE A 403 20.25 -9.73 21.71
C ILE A 403 20.17 -11.22 21.36
N ALA A 404 19.11 -11.65 20.69
CA ALA A 404 18.83 -13.06 20.40
C ALA A 404 19.80 -13.68 19.37
N ASN A 405 20.41 -12.87 18.49
CA ASN A 405 21.29 -13.35 17.39
C ASN A 405 22.79 -13.15 17.68
N GLY A 406 23.17 -12.81 18.90
CA GLY A 406 24.56 -12.62 19.30
C GLY A 406 25.11 -11.23 18.98
N GLY A 407 24.24 -10.21 18.97
CA GLY A 407 24.64 -8.80 18.94
C GLY A 407 24.63 -8.13 17.58
N GLU A 408 24.01 -8.70 16.57
CA GLU A 408 23.91 -8.10 15.24
C GLU A 408 22.55 -7.41 15.03
N LEU A 409 22.56 -6.10 14.85
CA LEU A 409 21.37 -5.36 14.41
C LEU A 409 21.13 -5.65 12.94
N VAL A 410 20.10 -6.45 12.65
CA VAL A 410 19.72 -6.86 11.28
C VAL A 410 18.60 -5.96 10.78
N GLU A 411 18.69 -5.53 9.51
CA GLU A 411 17.62 -4.76 8.86
C GLU A 411 16.36 -5.62 8.74
N PRO A 412 15.20 -5.17 9.26
CA PRO A 412 13.98 -5.95 9.14
C PRO A 412 13.45 -5.96 7.71
N ALA A 413 12.93 -7.10 7.28
CA ALA A 413 12.40 -7.29 5.94
C ALA A 413 10.90 -7.56 5.96
N LEU A 414 10.15 -6.82 5.13
CA LEU A 414 8.74 -7.07 4.82
C LEU A 414 8.57 -7.68 3.43
N VAL A 415 9.50 -7.42 2.50
CA VAL A 415 9.48 -7.96 1.14
C VAL A 415 10.51 -9.07 1.04
N LYS A 416 10.06 -10.26 0.70
CA LYS A 416 10.90 -11.44 0.49
C LYS A 416 11.47 -11.46 -0.92
N GLU A 417 10.61 -11.23 -1.92
CA GLU A 417 10.96 -11.32 -3.33
C GLU A 417 9.98 -10.50 -4.17
N ILE A 418 10.46 -9.96 -5.29
CA ILE A 418 9.61 -9.38 -6.35
C ILE A 418 9.90 -10.15 -7.63
N ARG A 419 8.85 -10.60 -8.30
CA ARG A 419 8.92 -11.32 -9.58
C ARG A 419 8.20 -10.53 -10.65
N ASP A 420 8.75 -10.53 -11.87
CA ASP A 420 8.10 -9.95 -13.02
C ASP A 420 6.87 -10.76 -13.48
N ALA A 421 6.25 -10.33 -14.59
CA ALA A 421 5.08 -10.99 -15.16
C ALA A 421 5.35 -12.43 -15.64
N ASP A 422 6.60 -12.72 -15.99
CA ASP A 422 7.05 -14.04 -16.48
C ASP A 422 7.48 -14.94 -15.31
N GLY A 423 7.47 -14.42 -14.08
CA GLY A 423 7.84 -15.15 -12.85
C GLY A 423 9.32 -15.09 -12.53
N ALA A 424 10.13 -14.37 -13.32
CA ALA A 424 11.55 -14.22 -13.03
C ALA A 424 11.77 -13.26 -11.84
N PRO A 425 12.71 -13.55 -10.92
CA PRO A 425 12.97 -12.70 -9.78
C PRO A 425 13.74 -11.45 -10.22
N VAL A 426 13.16 -10.27 -9.96
CA VAL A 426 13.77 -8.95 -10.17
C VAL A 426 14.36 -8.36 -8.88
N PHE A 427 13.89 -8.86 -7.74
CA PHE A 427 14.43 -8.54 -6.41
C PHE A 427 14.30 -9.76 -5.51
N ARG A 428 15.31 -9.98 -4.69
CA ARG A 428 15.31 -10.96 -3.62
C ARG A 428 15.97 -10.37 -2.39
N HIS A 429 15.27 -10.42 -1.26
CA HIS A 429 15.84 -9.93 0.00
C HIS A 429 17.07 -10.75 0.36
N ALA A 430 18.15 -10.07 0.68
CA ALA A 430 19.34 -10.64 1.28
C ALA A 430 19.49 -10.09 2.71
N ARG A 431 19.84 -10.96 3.65
CA ARG A 431 20.12 -10.56 5.03
C ARG A 431 21.17 -9.43 5.05
N ARG A 432 20.84 -8.35 5.73
CA ARG A 432 21.75 -7.21 5.88
C ARG A 432 21.96 -6.89 7.36
N VAL A 433 23.21 -6.99 7.80
CA VAL A 433 23.63 -6.51 9.11
C VAL A 433 23.90 -5.03 9.03
N VAL A 434 23.17 -4.24 9.80
CA VAL A 434 23.34 -2.79 9.88
C VAL A 434 24.61 -2.45 10.67
N ARG A 435 24.77 -3.11 11.84
CA ARG A 435 25.93 -2.97 12.72
C ARG A 435 25.97 -4.09 13.74
N ARG A 436 27.10 -4.27 14.42
CA ARG A 436 27.22 -5.04 15.64
C ARG A 436 27.00 -4.11 16.83
N VAL A 437 26.16 -4.52 17.79
CA VAL A 437 25.72 -3.67 18.93
C VAL A 437 26.05 -4.25 20.28
N ILE A 438 26.40 -5.55 20.35
CA ILE A 438 26.83 -6.27 21.55
C ILE A 438 27.99 -7.18 21.20
#